data_35b7518482fe745de9e6c42e4bcc29f9
#
_entry.id   35b7518482fe745de9e6c42e4bcc29f9
#
_cell.length_a   1.000
_cell.length_b   1.000
_cell.length_c   1.000
_cell.angle_alpha   90.00
_cell.angle_beta   90.00
_cell.angle_gamma   90.00
#
_symmetry.space_group_name_H-M   'P 1'
#
loop_
_entity.id
_entity.type
_entity.pdbx_description
1 polymer ?
#
loop_
_entity_poly.entity_id
_entity_poly.type
_entity_poly.pdbx_seq_one_letter_code
_entity_poly.pdbx_strand_id
1 'polypeptide(L)'
;MQYYPEPPEPPLVLFAADRPRRDLAGRRDLVRIARGAFMALPPRGTPIWRVKELVTLARCEAVLRAHPSALALTHEAAAVVLGLTPIEAEPGIRIAVETTRSRTTRSLPSVACGPPGTAARQVSLRRSLVAPRPEEIMVVNGLRVTTPLRTALDCAFDLPVRESLPVVDAALRLVCRPDRFNRRCRGETGLDEARARLMRMLEGQGRRSGKRRARLAVALADPFAESPGESALRWAVAAAGLPEPVTQLRWVDEDGREYYLDLGYGTFMINLEFDGYEKLATPEDLRAEKRREMALRRGGWDVHRFEWRELFAPERLVRRVTGLFPPEAVRAARRRRDLWL
;
A
#
# COMPACT_ATOMS: atom_id res chain seq x y z
N MET A 1 -16.73 -3.30 9.57
CA MET A 1 -15.69 -2.95 10.56
C MET A 1 -14.78 -1.93 9.90
N GLN A 2 -14.39 -0.85 10.56
CA GLN A 2 -13.51 0.16 9.95
C GLN A 2 -12.05 -0.32 10.04
N TYR A 3 -11.36 -0.37 8.90
CA TYR A 3 -9.97 -0.82 8.83
C TYR A 3 -9.01 0.32 9.17
N TYR A 4 -8.06 0.04 10.06
CA TYR A 4 -6.88 0.89 10.29
C TYR A 4 -5.63 0.05 10.08
N PRO A 5 -4.58 0.60 9.45
CA PRO A 5 -3.30 -0.09 9.34
C PRO A 5 -2.75 -0.46 10.73
N GLU A 6 -2.43 -1.72 10.91
CA GLU A 6 -1.78 -2.22 12.12
C GLU A 6 -0.45 -2.87 11.74
N PRO A 7 0.62 -2.67 12.54
CA PRO A 7 1.90 -3.31 12.28
C PRO A 7 1.76 -4.84 12.32
N PRO A 8 2.09 -5.55 11.24
CA PRO A 8 2.04 -7.00 11.21
C PRO A 8 3.16 -7.60 12.07
N GLU A 9 2.88 -8.72 12.72
CA GLU A 9 3.91 -9.46 13.47
C GLU A 9 4.94 -10.09 12.52
N PRO A 10 6.25 -9.86 12.74
CA PRO A 10 7.29 -10.47 11.96
C PRO A 10 7.40 -11.97 12.24
N PRO A 11 7.76 -12.79 11.24
CA PRO A 11 8.01 -14.20 11.43
C PRO A 11 9.35 -14.42 12.15
N LEU A 12 9.54 -15.61 12.72
CA LEU A 12 10.83 -15.99 13.29
C LEU A 12 11.91 -16.10 12.22
N VAL A 13 12.99 -15.34 12.39
CA VAL A 13 14.17 -15.40 11.52
C VAL A 13 15.29 -16.17 12.23
N LEU A 14 15.87 -17.14 11.54
CA LEU A 14 16.99 -17.95 12.03
C LEU A 14 18.28 -17.46 11.37
N PHE A 15 19.26 -17.13 12.19
CA PHE A 15 20.56 -16.63 11.72
C PHE A 15 21.64 -17.70 11.85
N ALA A 16 22.42 -17.90 10.80
CA ALA A 16 23.52 -18.87 10.78
C ALA A 16 24.67 -18.48 11.75
N ALA A 17 24.76 -17.20 12.11
CA ALA A 17 25.73 -16.73 13.09
C ALA A 17 25.40 -17.18 14.52
N ASP A 18 24.12 -17.45 14.83
CA ASP A 18 23.65 -17.79 16.17
C ASP A 18 23.48 -19.30 16.38
N ARG A 19 23.73 -20.12 15.35
CA ARG A 19 23.42 -21.56 15.37
C ARG A 19 24.52 -22.39 14.73
N PRO A 20 24.76 -23.62 15.21
CA PRO A 20 25.64 -24.56 14.52
C PRO A 20 25.16 -24.81 13.08
N ARG A 21 26.10 -24.92 12.14
CA ARG A 21 25.77 -25.18 10.71
C ARG A 21 24.91 -26.46 10.53
N ARG A 22 25.10 -27.48 11.37
CA ARG A 22 24.32 -28.73 11.35
C ARG A 22 22.82 -28.50 11.59
N ASP A 23 22.43 -27.46 12.34
CA ASP A 23 21.03 -27.18 12.69
C ASP A 23 20.25 -26.54 11.53
N LEU A 24 20.95 -26.00 10.54
CA LEU A 24 20.39 -25.39 9.34
C LEU A 24 20.63 -26.24 8.08
N ALA A 25 21.66 -27.09 8.10
CA ALA A 25 22.00 -27.94 6.98
C ALA A 25 20.93 -29.03 6.78
N GLY A 26 20.40 -29.15 5.55
CA GLY A 26 19.41 -30.17 5.21
C GLY A 26 17.96 -29.85 5.61
N ARG A 27 17.70 -28.73 6.29
CA ARG A 27 16.34 -28.28 6.63
C ARG A 27 15.57 -27.84 5.38
N ARG A 28 14.71 -28.72 4.86
CA ARG A 28 13.87 -28.47 3.66
C ARG A 28 12.68 -27.56 3.94
N ASP A 29 12.35 -27.34 5.21
CA ASP A 29 11.30 -26.46 5.66
C ASP A 29 11.73 -24.98 5.75
N LEU A 30 13.04 -24.70 5.59
CA LEU A 30 13.59 -23.35 5.66
C LEU A 30 13.90 -22.81 4.26
N VAL A 31 13.54 -21.54 4.05
CA VAL A 31 13.92 -20.77 2.87
C VAL A 31 14.94 -19.71 3.24
N ARG A 32 15.92 -19.51 2.37
CA ARG A 32 16.93 -18.47 2.56
C ARG A 32 16.37 -17.11 2.10
N ILE A 33 16.32 -16.15 2.99
CA ILE A 33 15.77 -14.79 2.74
C ILE A 33 16.85 -13.72 2.55
N ALA A 34 18.02 -13.91 3.17
CA ALA A 34 19.21 -13.09 3.01
C ALA A 34 20.47 -13.95 3.21
N ARG A 35 21.65 -13.36 3.07
CA ARG A 35 22.91 -14.05 3.38
C ARG A 35 22.95 -14.46 4.87
N GLY A 36 22.98 -15.75 5.13
CA GLY A 36 23.03 -16.30 6.49
C GLY A 36 21.74 -16.12 7.29
N ALA A 37 20.61 -15.79 6.65
CA ALA A 37 19.32 -15.65 7.29
C ALA A 37 18.27 -16.53 6.60
N PHE A 38 17.45 -17.21 7.40
CA PHE A 38 16.47 -18.19 6.96
C PHE A 38 15.17 -18.02 7.73
N MET A 39 14.06 -18.43 7.13
CA MET A 39 12.75 -18.50 7.79
C MET A 39 12.03 -19.78 7.35
N ALA A 40 11.12 -20.28 8.18
CA ALA A 40 10.14 -21.26 7.74
C ALA A 40 9.05 -20.58 6.93
N LEU A 41 8.65 -21.19 5.81
CA LEU A 41 7.46 -20.71 5.10
C LEU A 41 6.21 -20.98 5.94
N PRO A 42 5.22 -20.09 5.87
CA PRO A 42 3.96 -20.31 6.57
C PRO A 42 3.24 -21.56 6.04
N PRO A 43 2.25 -22.09 6.78
CA PRO A 43 1.51 -23.29 6.40
C PRO A 43 0.93 -23.20 4.98
N ARG A 44 0.77 -24.38 4.33
CA ARG A 44 0.06 -24.46 3.04
C ARG A 44 -1.34 -23.90 3.16
N GLY A 45 -1.77 -23.14 2.17
CA GLY A 45 -3.07 -22.47 2.18
C GLY A 45 -3.03 -21.02 2.69
N THR A 46 -1.91 -20.57 3.28
CA THR A 46 -1.72 -19.15 3.57
C THR A 46 -1.83 -18.33 2.27
N PRO A 47 -2.62 -17.24 2.25
CA PRO A 47 -2.76 -16.39 1.07
C PRO A 47 -1.40 -15.89 0.57
N ILE A 48 -1.19 -15.86 -0.75
CA ILE A 48 0.10 -15.50 -1.36
C ILE A 48 0.59 -14.11 -0.91
N TRP A 49 -0.32 -13.15 -0.80
CA TRP A 49 0.01 -11.80 -0.32
C TRP A 49 0.58 -11.84 1.10
N ARG A 50 0.02 -12.67 1.97
CA ARG A 50 0.51 -12.83 3.37
C ARG A 50 1.87 -13.52 3.41
N VAL A 51 2.11 -14.53 2.55
CA VAL A 51 3.44 -15.15 2.42
C VAL A 51 4.48 -14.11 2.01
N LYS A 52 4.18 -13.28 1.01
CA LYS A 52 5.06 -12.21 0.53
C LYS A 52 5.33 -11.15 1.60
N GLU A 53 4.32 -10.78 2.35
CA GLU A 53 4.45 -9.85 3.48
C GLU A 53 5.40 -10.41 4.55
N LEU A 54 5.21 -11.67 4.98
CA LEU A 54 6.07 -12.32 5.98
C LEU A 54 7.52 -12.44 5.48
N VAL A 55 7.73 -12.81 4.22
CA VAL A 55 9.06 -12.85 3.59
C VAL A 55 9.70 -11.45 3.59
N THR A 56 8.92 -10.40 3.32
CA THR A 56 9.42 -9.02 3.35
C THR A 56 9.82 -8.59 4.75
N LEU A 57 8.99 -8.89 5.76
CA LEU A 57 9.31 -8.60 7.17
C LEU A 57 10.59 -9.32 7.63
N ALA A 58 10.72 -10.61 7.29
CA ALA A 58 11.93 -11.38 7.60
C ALA A 58 13.18 -10.79 6.91
N ARG A 59 13.07 -10.35 5.67
CA ARG A 59 14.17 -9.65 4.97
C ARG A 59 14.52 -8.33 5.63
N CYS A 60 13.52 -7.57 6.12
CA CYS A 60 13.74 -6.32 6.85
C CYS A 60 14.61 -6.55 8.09
N GLU A 61 14.28 -7.55 8.90
CA GLU A 61 15.06 -7.92 10.08
C GLU A 61 16.47 -8.36 9.69
N ALA A 62 16.59 -9.29 8.73
CA ALA A 62 17.87 -9.80 8.29
C ALA A 62 18.79 -8.70 7.73
N VAL A 63 18.22 -7.72 7.01
CA VAL A 63 18.97 -6.59 6.44
C VAL A 63 19.43 -5.64 7.54
N LEU A 64 18.58 -5.26 8.49
CA LEU A 64 18.98 -4.38 9.59
C LEU A 64 20.08 -5.03 10.45
N ARG A 65 19.98 -6.32 10.72
CA ARG A 65 21.00 -7.05 11.45
C ARG A 65 22.35 -7.11 10.70
N ALA A 66 22.29 -7.30 9.36
CA ALA A 66 23.49 -7.32 8.52
C ALA A 66 24.10 -5.94 8.27
N HIS A 67 23.37 -4.86 8.59
CA HIS A 67 23.79 -3.47 8.38
C HIS A 67 23.57 -2.64 9.66
N PRO A 68 24.40 -2.84 10.73
CA PRO A 68 24.21 -2.15 12.02
C PRO A 68 24.26 -0.62 11.90
N SER A 69 25.02 -0.10 10.93
CA SER A 69 25.11 1.34 10.64
C SER A 69 23.90 1.91 9.86
N ALA A 70 22.92 1.08 9.48
CA ALA A 70 21.70 1.60 8.89
C ALA A 70 20.91 2.37 9.97
N LEU A 71 20.44 3.56 9.59
CA LEU A 71 19.61 4.39 10.47
C LEU A 71 18.23 3.75 10.66
N ALA A 72 17.56 3.42 9.55
CA ALA A 72 16.23 2.83 9.55
C ALA A 72 15.91 2.17 8.19
N LEU A 73 14.90 1.31 8.16
CA LEU A 73 14.16 0.97 6.94
C LEU A 73 13.38 2.18 6.45
N THR A 74 13.24 2.29 5.13
CA THR A 74 12.52 3.40 4.48
C THR A 74 11.63 2.89 3.34
N HIS A 75 10.82 3.78 2.76
CA HIS A 75 9.97 3.49 1.61
C HIS A 75 9.03 2.30 1.84
N GLU A 76 8.83 1.47 0.83
CA GLU A 76 7.89 0.35 0.86
C GLU A 76 8.24 -0.70 1.93
N ALA A 77 9.53 -0.91 2.22
CA ALA A 77 9.95 -1.81 3.29
C ALA A 77 9.48 -1.30 4.67
N ALA A 78 9.64 0.00 4.94
CA ALA A 78 9.08 0.62 6.13
C ALA A 78 7.55 0.60 6.12
N ALA A 79 6.93 0.82 4.96
CA ALA A 79 5.47 0.75 4.82
C ALA A 79 4.93 -0.63 5.25
N VAL A 80 5.54 -1.73 4.79
CA VAL A 80 5.13 -3.09 5.20
C VAL A 80 5.26 -3.28 6.72
N VAL A 81 6.37 -2.84 7.31
CA VAL A 81 6.56 -2.96 8.79
C VAL A 81 5.54 -2.14 9.57
N LEU A 82 5.10 -1.00 9.03
CA LEU A 82 4.08 -0.13 9.63
C LEU A 82 2.63 -0.62 9.38
N GLY A 83 2.42 -1.67 8.59
CA GLY A 83 1.10 -2.11 8.16
C GLY A 83 0.48 -1.24 7.06
N LEU A 84 1.23 -0.30 6.50
CA LEU A 84 0.81 0.46 5.32
C LEU A 84 0.99 -0.44 4.10
N THR A 85 -0.08 -0.77 3.41
CA THR A 85 -0.08 -1.76 2.33
C THR A 85 0.32 -1.13 0.98
N PRO A 86 1.56 -1.33 0.49
CA PRO A 86 1.91 -0.94 -0.88
C PRO A 86 1.21 -1.85 -1.90
N ILE A 87 1.10 -1.41 -3.16
CA ILE A 87 0.56 -2.26 -4.25
C ILE A 87 1.40 -3.52 -4.43
N GLU A 88 2.72 -3.39 -4.34
CA GLU A 88 3.62 -4.53 -4.42
C GLU A 88 3.77 -5.20 -3.06
N ALA A 89 3.25 -6.41 -2.94
CA ALA A 89 3.29 -7.17 -1.69
C ALA A 89 4.69 -7.69 -1.31
N GLU A 90 5.64 -7.76 -2.27
CA GLU A 90 7.03 -8.15 -2.05
C GLU A 90 7.96 -7.06 -2.60
N PRO A 91 8.02 -5.89 -1.97
CA PRO A 91 8.83 -4.77 -2.44
C PRO A 91 10.33 -4.99 -2.20
N GLY A 92 11.15 -4.15 -2.83
CA GLY A 92 12.56 -4.05 -2.52
C GLY A 92 12.81 -3.54 -1.10
N ILE A 93 13.91 -4.00 -0.49
CA ILE A 93 14.31 -3.51 0.83
C ILE A 93 15.17 -2.26 0.65
N ARG A 94 14.77 -1.16 1.31
CA ARG A 94 15.52 0.09 1.29
C ARG A 94 15.87 0.54 2.71
N ILE A 95 17.13 0.88 2.93
CA ILE A 95 17.65 1.36 4.22
C ILE A 95 18.22 2.75 4.06
N ALA A 96 17.98 3.61 5.04
CA ALA A 96 18.65 4.91 5.16
C ALA A 96 20.02 4.72 5.79
N VAL A 97 21.03 5.43 5.24
CA VAL A 97 22.39 5.46 5.74
C VAL A 97 22.92 6.89 5.69
N GLU A 98 23.77 7.29 6.64
CA GLU A 98 24.38 8.62 6.63
C GLU A 98 25.37 8.76 5.48
N THR A 99 26.18 7.73 5.30
CA THR A 99 27.21 7.70 4.26
C THR A 99 27.22 6.37 3.54
N THR A 100 27.59 6.38 2.27
CA THR A 100 27.84 5.12 1.54
C THR A 100 29.00 5.30 0.57
N ARG A 101 29.93 4.35 0.61
CA ARG A 101 31.00 4.24 -0.39
C ARG A 101 30.51 3.56 -1.67
N SER A 102 29.34 2.95 -1.64
CA SER A 102 28.79 2.22 -2.76
C SER A 102 27.27 2.42 -2.86
N ARG A 103 26.84 2.87 -4.02
CA ARG A 103 25.42 2.99 -4.41
C ARG A 103 24.90 1.69 -5.06
N THR A 104 25.66 0.59 -4.98
CA THR A 104 25.28 -0.66 -5.64
C THR A 104 24.00 -1.23 -5.05
N THR A 105 23.11 -1.58 -5.93
CA THR A 105 21.95 -2.43 -5.62
C THR A 105 22.43 -3.86 -5.44
N ARG A 106 22.04 -4.52 -4.36
CA ARG A 106 22.36 -5.93 -4.11
C ARG A 106 21.11 -6.79 -4.25
N SER A 107 21.19 -7.86 -4.99
CA SER A 107 20.13 -8.85 -5.05
C SER A 107 20.02 -9.62 -3.73
N LEU A 108 18.79 -9.82 -3.26
CA LEU A 108 18.46 -10.74 -2.17
C LEU A 108 18.03 -12.10 -2.77
N PRO A 109 18.15 -13.20 -2.02
CA PRO A 109 17.66 -14.49 -2.47
C PRO A 109 16.18 -14.43 -2.87
N SER A 110 15.85 -15.01 -4.02
CA SER A 110 14.46 -15.13 -4.46
C SER A 110 13.75 -16.21 -3.65
N VAL A 111 12.52 -15.96 -3.26
CA VAL A 111 11.67 -16.91 -2.52
C VAL A 111 10.41 -17.18 -3.34
N ALA A 112 10.10 -18.45 -3.58
CA ALA A 112 8.87 -18.84 -4.25
C ALA A 112 7.70 -18.73 -3.25
N CYS A 113 6.88 -17.70 -3.39
CA CYS A 113 5.77 -17.41 -2.49
C CYS A 113 4.43 -17.95 -2.98
N GLY A 114 4.37 -18.58 -4.15
CA GLY A 114 3.15 -19.08 -4.78
C GLY A 114 3.14 -20.60 -4.98
N PRO A 115 2.10 -21.13 -5.65
CA PRO A 115 2.03 -22.53 -6.05
C PRO A 115 3.27 -22.99 -6.83
N PRO A 116 3.53 -24.31 -6.89
CA PRO A 116 4.62 -24.85 -7.70
C PRO A 116 4.57 -24.32 -9.14
N GLY A 117 5.72 -23.85 -9.66
CA GLY A 117 5.82 -23.23 -10.98
C GLY A 117 5.63 -21.69 -11.01
N THR A 118 5.22 -21.06 -9.90
CA THR A 118 5.21 -19.61 -9.81
C THR A 118 6.65 -19.07 -9.80
N ALA A 119 6.96 -18.15 -10.73
CA ALA A 119 8.27 -17.51 -10.77
C ALA A 119 8.54 -16.72 -9.48
N ALA A 120 9.67 -16.99 -8.86
CA ALA A 120 10.11 -16.23 -7.70
C ALA A 120 10.56 -14.83 -8.12
N ARG A 121 10.09 -13.79 -7.38
CA ARG A 121 10.46 -12.41 -7.67
C ARG A 121 11.91 -12.13 -7.26
N GLN A 122 12.63 -11.43 -8.12
CA GLN A 122 13.94 -10.90 -7.79
C GLN A 122 13.78 -9.61 -6.98
N VAL A 123 14.18 -9.65 -5.73
CA VAL A 123 14.13 -8.51 -4.80
C VAL A 123 15.51 -7.95 -4.56
N SER A 124 15.63 -6.65 -4.39
CA SER A 124 16.91 -5.97 -4.18
C SER A 124 16.97 -5.20 -2.86
N LEU A 125 18.17 -5.09 -2.31
CA LEU A 125 18.54 -4.16 -1.25
C LEU A 125 19.13 -2.90 -1.85
N ARG A 126 18.61 -1.73 -1.47
CA ARG A 126 19.11 -0.40 -1.87
C ARG A 126 19.44 0.45 -0.63
N ARG A 127 20.44 1.32 -0.75
CA ARG A 127 20.79 2.31 0.25
C ARG A 127 20.31 3.69 -0.18
N SER A 128 19.65 4.40 0.72
CA SER A 128 19.23 5.80 0.54
C SER A 128 20.14 6.71 1.35
N LEU A 129 20.68 7.75 0.72
CA LEU A 129 21.47 8.80 1.38
C LEU A 129 20.59 9.94 1.91
N VAL A 130 19.30 9.89 1.68
CA VAL A 130 18.36 10.86 2.25
C VAL A 130 18.06 10.42 3.68
N ALA A 131 18.97 10.81 4.60
CA ALA A 131 18.87 10.43 6.00
C ALA A 131 17.61 11.06 6.64
N PRO A 132 16.77 10.25 7.34
CA PRO A 132 15.72 10.79 8.18
C PRO A 132 16.34 11.50 9.39
N ARG A 133 15.66 12.51 9.91
CA ARG A 133 16.00 13.12 11.20
C ARG A 133 15.69 12.13 12.34
N PRO A 134 16.30 12.27 13.52
CA PRO A 134 16.03 11.36 14.64
C PRO A 134 14.54 11.22 15.00
N GLU A 135 13.78 12.30 14.97
CA GLU A 135 12.34 12.33 15.23
C GLU A 135 11.49 11.72 14.10
N GLU A 136 12.10 11.43 12.95
CA GLU A 136 11.46 10.74 11.84
C GLU A 136 11.75 9.23 11.85
N ILE A 137 12.37 8.72 12.91
CA ILE A 137 12.66 7.29 13.11
C ILE A 137 11.85 6.79 14.32
N MET A 138 11.31 5.60 14.21
CA MET A 138 10.62 4.90 15.27
C MET A 138 10.99 3.41 15.26
N VAL A 139 10.67 2.71 16.34
CA VAL A 139 10.87 1.26 16.45
C VAL A 139 9.50 0.58 16.45
N VAL A 140 9.32 -0.38 15.56
CA VAL A 140 8.10 -1.20 15.44
C VAL A 140 8.53 -2.66 15.44
N ASN A 141 8.04 -3.45 16.37
CA ASN A 141 8.39 -4.87 16.51
C ASN A 141 9.93 -5.10 16.52
N GLY A 142 10.67 -4.22 17.19
CA GLY A 142 12.15 -4.27 17.25
C GLY A 142 12.88 -3.76 15.99
N LEU A 143 12.18 -3.38 14.95
CA LEU A 143 12.76 -2.88 13.71
C LEU A 143 12.74 -1.34 13.66
N ARG A 144 13.89 -0.72 13.35
CA ARG A 144 13.98 0.72 13.14
C ARG A 144 13.41 1.06 11.76
N VAL A 145 12.39 1.90 11.73
CA VAL A 145 11.68 2.32 10.50
C VAL A 145 11.48 3.83 10.50
N THR A 146 11.31 4.43 9.34
CA THR A 146 10.83 5.81 9.24
C THR A 146 9.39 5.92 9.73
N THR A 147 9.02 7.07 10.34
CA THR A 147 7.63 7.35 10.76
C THR A 147 6.66 7.29 9.58
N PRO A 148 5.35 7.09 9.80
CA PRO A 148 4.37 6.95 8.70
C PRO A 148 4.43 8.08 7.68
N LEU A 149 4.44 9.34 8.09
CA LEU A 149 4.50 10.48 7.18
C LEU A 149 5.85 10.57 6.45
N ARG A 150 6.96 10.20 7.12
CA ARG A 150 8.27 10.16 6.47
C ARG A 150 8.34 9.03 5.44
N THR A 151 7.80 7.86 5.76
CA THR A 151 7.69 6.73 4.83
C THR A 151 6.88 7.10 3.59
N ALA A 152 5.71 7.71 3.80
CA ALA A 152 4.86 8.23 2.72
C ALA A 152 5.61 9.23 1.82
N LEU A 153 6.33 10.16 2.44
CA LEU A 153 7.12 11.17 1.73
C LEU A 153 8.21 10.52 0.87
N ASP A 154 8.97 9.59 1.42
CA ASP A 154 10.04 8.90 0.69
C ASP A 154 9.48 8.10 -0.49
N CYS A 155 8.35 7.40 -0.32
CA CYS A 155 7.64 6.73 -1.42
C CYS A 155 7.17 7.75 -2.48
N ALA A 156 6.58 8.87 -2.08
CA ALA A 156 6.09 9.89 -3.00
C ALA A 156 7.20 10.52 -3.85
N PHE A 157 8.41 10.65 -3.31
CA PHE A 157 9.56 11.14 -4.07
C PHE A 157 10.10 10.15 -5.09
N ASP A 158 10.15 8.86 -4.76
CA ASP A 158 10.94 7.88 -5.48
C ASP A 158 10.14 6.86 -6.30
N LEU A 159 8.81 6.76 -6.04
CA LEU A 159 7.91 5.87 -6.78
C LEU A 159 6.97 6.67 -7.69
N PRO A 160 6.46 6.07 -8.78
CA PRO A 160 5.36 6.64 -9.54
C PRO A 160 4.17 6.98 -8.64
N VAL A 161 3.38 8.01 -9.01
CA VAL A 161 2.22 8.44 -8.20
C VAL A 161 1.26 7.28 -7.94
N ARG A 162 1.03 6.42 -8.92
CA ARG A 162 0.20 5.22 -8.79
C ARG A 162 0.65 4.28 -7.67
N GLU A 163 1.96 4.13 -7.50
CA GLU A 163 2.56 3.19 -6.54
C GLU A 163 2.75 3.83 -5.16
N SER A 164 2.97 5.15 -5.11
CA SER A 164 3.15 5.88 -3.86
C SER A 164 1.82 6.25 -3.19
N LEU A 165 0.76 6.52 -3.97
CA LEU A 165 -0.53 6.98 -3.45
C LEU A 165 -1.13 6.04 -2.38
N PRO A 166 -1.15 4.71 -2.55
CA PRO A 166 -1.64 3.79 -1.51
C PRO A 166 -0.89 3.93 -0.18
N VAL A 167 0.43 4.13 -0.23
CA VAL A 167 1.23 4.31 0.99
C VAL A 167 0.95 5.68 1.63
N VAL A 168 0.73 6.73 0.81
CA VAL A 168 0.39 8.07 1.31
C VAL A 168 -1.00 8.07 1.94
N ASP A 169 -2.00 7.46 1.29
CA ASP A 169 -3.36 7.32 1.81
C ASP A 169 -3.35 6.55 3.14
N ALA A 170 -2.68 5.39 3.19
CA ALA A 170 -2.58 4.57 4.39
C ALA A 170 -1.84 5.28 5.54
N ALA A 171 -0.79 6.04 5.25
CA ALA A 171 -0.07 6.83 6.25
C ALA A 171 -0.95 7.95 6.83
N LEU A 172 -1.68 8.68 5.98
CA LEU A 172 -2.66 9.67 6.44
C LEU A 172 -3.78 8.99 7.24
N ARG A 173 -4.27 7.83 6.80
CA ARG A 173 -5.28 7.06 7.52
C ARG A 173 -4.81 6.66 8.91
N LEU A 174 -3.57 6.19 9.05
CA LEU A 174 -2.99 5.83 10.34
C LEU A 174 -2.89 7.03 11.29
N VAL A 175 -2.49 8.20 10.78
CA VAL A 175 -2.30 9.42 11.57
C VAL A 175 -3.64 10.10 11.91
N CYS A 176 -4.54 10.22 10.93
CA CYS A 176 -5.81 10.93 11.08
C CYS A 176 -6.89 10.08 11.73
N ARG A 177 -6.84 8.75 11.60
CA ARG A 177 -7.90 7.81 12.03
C ARG A 177 -9.28 8.28 11.60
N PRO A 178 -9.55 8.37 10.28
CA PRO A 178 -10.83 8.86 9.77
C PRO A 178 -11.98 7.95 10.18
N ASP A 179 -13.11 8.56 10.52
CA ASP A 179 -14.35 7.86 10.76
C ASP A 179 -15.27 8.05 9.54
N ARG A 180 -15.50 6.98 8.78
CA ARG A 180 -16.33 7.02 7.57
C ARG A 180 -17.80 7.37 7.84
N PHE A 181 -18.30 7.08 9.06
CA PHE A 181 -19.71 7.30 9.41
C PHE A 181 -20.06 8.79 9.53
N ASN A 182 -19.14 9.59 10.06
CA ASN A 182 -19.35 11.04 10.25
C ASN A 182 -18.33 11.91 9.49
N ARG A 183 -17.44 11.29 8.73
CA ARG A 183 -16.34 11.92 7.95
C ARG A 183 -15.42 12.82 8.78
N ARG A 184 -15.23 12.49 10.05
CA ARG A 184 -14.32 13.18 10.97
C ARG A 184 -13.06 12.38 11.20
N CYS A 185 -11.96 13.05 11.51
CA CYS A 185 -10.73 12.43 11.96
C CYS A 185 -10.75 12.32 13.50
N ARG A 186 -10.47 11.11 14.01
CA ARG A 186 -10.39 10.82 15.46
C ARG A 186 -8.96 10.73 15.97
N GLY A 187 -7.96 10.84 15.08
CA GLY A 187 -6.55 10.85 15.42
C GLY A 187 -6.14 12.15 16.11
N GLU A 188 -4.91 12.18 16.60
CA GLU A 188 -4.32 13.38 17.20
C GLU A 188 -4.23 14.56 16.22
N THR A 189 -4.20 14.25 14.92
CA THR A 189 -4.04 15.22 13.84
C THR A 189 -5.22 15.16 12.87
N GLY A 190 -5.87 16.28 12.62
CA GLY A 190 -6.87 16.41 11.55
C GLY A 190 -6.26 16.25 10.16
N LEU A 191 -7.09 15.98 9.16
CA LEU A 191 -6.63 15.74 7.78
C LEU A 191 -5.83 16.92 7.21
N ASP A 192 -6.35 18.14 7.36
CA ASP A 192 -5.70 19.34 6.81
C ASP A 192 -4.35 19.60 7.47
N GLU A 193 -4.23 19.39 8.76
CA GLU A 193 -2.96 19.51 9.48
C GLU A 193 -1.98 18.41 9.07
N ALA A 194 -2.42 17.15 8.90
CA ALA A 194 -1.58 16.05 8.46
C ALA A 194 -1.05 16.31 7.03
N ARG A 195 -1.92 16.77 6.13
CA ARG A 195 -1.52 17.19 4.76
C ARG A 195 -0.56 18.37 4.79
N ALA A 196 -0.85 19.39 5.57
CA ALA A 196 0.03 20.56 5.71
C ALA A 196 1.40 20.16 6.26
N ARG A 197 1.45 19.26 7.25
CA ARG A 197 2.69 18.70 7.78
C ARG A 197 3.47 17.96 6.70
N LEU A 198 2.81 17.10 5.93
CA LEU A 198 3.45 16.35 4.84
C LEU A 198 3.98 17.30 3.75
N MET A 199 3.22 18.35 3.41
CA MET A 199 3.67 19.40 2.48
C MET A 199 4.88 20.19 3.01
N ARG A 200 4.89 20.57 4.29
CA ARG A 200 6.05 21.24 4.90
C ARG A 200 7.31 20.34 4.86
N MET A 201 7.14 19.04 5.17
CA MET A 201 8.24 18.06 5.08
C MET A 201 8.75 17.93 3.64
N LEU A 202 7.85 17.93 2.64
CA LEU A 202 8.18 17.88 1.21
C LEU A 202 8.96 19.11 0.77
N GLU A 203 8.49 20.30 1.13
CA GLU A 203 9.18 21.56 0.76
C GLU A 203 10.57 21.64 1.40
N GLY A 204 10.73 21.15 2.62
CA GLY A 204 12.01 21.07 3.34
C GLY A 204 13.04 20.14 2.70
N GLN A 205 12.68 19.29 1.71
CA GLN A 205 13.63 18.40 1.02
C GLN A 205 14.52 19.12 -0.02
N GLY A 206 14.50 20.42 -0.09
CA GLY A 206 15.36 21.21 -0.99
C GLY A 206 15.15 20.82 -2.45
N ARG A 207 16.28 20.56 -3.16
CA ARG A 207 16.30 20.20 -4.60
C ARG A 207 16.20 18.68 -4.86
N ARG A 208 15.64 17.89 -3.93
CA ARG A 208 15.45 16.44 -4.14
C ARG A 208 14.66 16.19 -5.43
N SER A 209 15.18 15.28 -6.27
CA SER A 209 14.47 14.82 -7.48
C SER A 209 13.13 14.19 -7.14
N GLY A 210 12.13 14.31 -8.02
CA GLY A 210 10.79 13.76 -7.79
C GLY A 210 9.82 14.70 -7.06
N LYS A 211 10.23 15.95 -6.73
CA LYS A 211 9.39 16.89 -5.96
C LYS A 211 8.03 17.17 -6.57
N ARG A 212 7.95 17.30 -7.92
CA ARG A 212 6.67 17.47 -8.63
C ARG A 212 5.76 16.27 -8.42
N ARG A 213 6.30 15.07 -8.59
CA ARG A 213 5.56 13.81 -8.38
C ARG A 213 5.07 13.66 -6.95
N ALA A 214 5.93 13.97 -5.97
CA ALA A 214 5.56 13.93 -4.56
C ALA A 214 4.41 14.90 -4.23
N ARG A 215 4.42 16.13 -4.77
CA ARG A 215 3.31 17.08 -4.64
C ARG A 215 2.01 16.52 -5.19
N LEU A 216 2.06 15.85 -6.35
CA LEU A 216 0.87 15.24 -6.96
C LEU A 216 0.30 14.11 -6.10
N ALA A 217 1.17 13.24 -5.56
CA ALA A 217 0.74 12.16 -4.67
C ALA A 217 0.09 12.72 -3.40
N VAL A 218 0.70 13.73 -2.76
CA VAL A 218 0.15 14.36 -1.54
C VAL A 218 -1.17 15.10 -1.83
N ALA A 219 -1.26 15.77 -2.98
CA ALA A 219 -2.48 16.48 -3.37
C ALA A 219 -3.67 15.54 -3.64
N LEU A 220 -3.39 14.33 -4.18
CA LEU A 220 -4.42 13.31 -4.42
C LEU A 220 -4.75 12.49 -3.17
N ALA A 221 -3.94 12.55 -2.11
CA ALA A 221 -4.08 11.65 -0.97
C ALA A 221 -5.41 11.82 -0.24
N ASP A 222 -6.03 10.70 0.12
CA ASP A 222 -7.29 10.64 0.86
C ASP A 222 -7.25 9.51 1.91
N PRO A 223 -7.32 9.83 3.21
CA PRO A 223 -7.28 8.83 4.26
C PRO A 223 -8.53 7.93 4.33
N PHE A 224 -9.59 8.26 3.58
CA PHE A 224 -10.79 7.43 3.52
C PHE A 224 -10.66 6.23 2.59
N ALA A 225 -9.65 6.17 1.72
CA ALA A 225 -9.34 4.96 0.95
C ALA A 225 -8.91 3.84 1.92
N GLU A 226 -9.62 2.71 1.92
CA GLU A 226 -9.44 1.62 2.89
C GLU A 226 -8.49 0.52 2.38
N SER A 227 -8.17 0.54 1.11
CA SER A 227 -7.29 -0.45 0.48
C SER A 227 -6.36 0.17 -0.56
N PRO A 228 -5.23 -0.49 -0.88
CA PRO A 228 -4.36 -0.05 -1.96
C PRO A 228 -5.04 -0.12 -3.34
N GLY A 229 -6.05 -0.97 -3.49
CA GLY A 229 -6.83 -1.05 -4.72
C GLY A 229 -7.73 0.16 -4.92
N GLU A 230 -8.40 0.63 -3.89
CA GLU A 230 -9.17 1.88 -3.93
C GLU A 230 -8.28 3.08 -4.28
N SER A 231 -7.09 3.18 -3.67
CA SER A 231 -6.11 4.23 -4.00
C SER A 231 -5.68 4.16 -5.47
N ALA A 232 -5.45 2.96 -6.01
CA ALA A 232 -5.09 2.77 -7.41
C ALA A 232 -6.24 3.13 -8.37
N LEU A 233 -7.49 2.83 -8.00
CA LEU A 233 -8.68 3.27 -8.77
C LEU A 233 -8.83 4.78 -8.74
N ARG A 234 -8.62 5.43 -7.59
CA ARG A 234 -8.61 6.90 -7.47
C ARG A 234 -7.54 7.53 -8.36
N TRP A 235 -6.34 6.93 -8.38
CA TRP A 235 -5.31 7.35 -9.32
C TRP A 235 -5.77 7.22 -10.78
N ALA A 236 -6.40 6.11 -11.16
CA ALA A 236 -6.86 5.88 -12.54
C ALA A 236 -7.92 6.90 -12.98
N VAL A 237 -8.87 7.21 -12.09
CA VAL A 237 -9.87 8.28 -12.29
C VAL A 237 -9.19 9.63 -12.50
N ALA A 238 -8.28 10.02 -11.61
CA ALA A 238 -7.56 11.28 -11.69
C ALA A 238 -6.66 11.35 -12.94
N ALA A 239 -5.99 10.25 -13.31
CA ALA A 239 -5.14 10.16 -14.49
C ALA A 239 -5.95 10.28 -15.81
N ALA A 240 -7.20 9.79 -15.81
CA ALA A 240 -8.15 10.00 -16.90
C ALA A 240 -8.64 11.45 -16.97
N GLY A 241 -8.54 12.22 -15.89
CA GLY A 241 -9.09 13.57 -15.77
C GLY A 241 -10.61 13.60 -15.57
N LEU A 242 -11.15 12.50 -15.07
CA LEU A 242 -12.56 12.36 -14.72
C LEU A 242 -12.88 13.08 -13.40
N PRO A 243 -14.15 13.35 -13.09
CA PRO A 243 -14.55 13.91 -11.80
C PRO A 243 -14.03 13.11 -10.60
N GLU A 244 -13.73 13.79 -9.51
CA GLU A 244 -13.26 13.15 -8.29
C GLU A 244 -14.40 12.35 -7.62
N PRO A 245 -14.19 11.09 -7.21
CA PRO A 245 -15.17 10.30 -6.48
C PRO A 245 -15.30 10.79 -5.04
N VAL A 246 -16.43 10.51 -4.44
CA VAL A 246 -16.55 10.52 -2.97
C VAL A 246 -16.13 9.15 -2.46
N THR A 247 -14.97 9.08 -1.81
CA THR A 247 -14.47 7.85 -1.18
C THR A 247 -15.33 7.48 0.01
N GLN A 248 -15.73 6.22 0.14
CA GLN A 248 -16.64 5.71 1.17
C GLN A 248 -17.94 6.54 1.22
N LEU A 249 -18.58 6.72 0.04
CA LEU A 249 -19.83 7.46 -0.07
C LEU A 249 -20.94 6.73 0.70
N ARG A 250 -21.53 7.41 1.68
CA ARG A 250 -22.70 6.89 2.39
C ARG A 250 -23.93 7.03 1.53
N TRP A 251 -24.63 5.91 1.32
CA TRP A 251 -25.93 5.85 0.67
C TRP A 251 -26.93 5.09 1.57
N VAL A 252 -28.19 5.52 1.58
CA VAL A 252 -29.25 4.93 2.39
C VAL A 252 -30.35 4.44 1.44
N ASP A 253 -30.75 3.17 1.56
CA ASP A 253 -31.84 2.63 0.77
C ASP A 253 -33.23 3.06 1.29
N GLU A 254 -34.29 2.63 0.61
CA GLU A 254 -35.70 2.94 0.95
C GLU A 254 -36.10 2.34 2.32
N ASP A 255 -35.45 1.28 2.76
CA ASP A 255 -35.66 0.64 4.06
C ASP A 255 -34.88 1.32 5.20
N GLY A 256 -34.13 2.39 4.92
CA GLY A 256 -33.30 3.10 5.88
C GLY A 256 -31.95 2.42 6.20
N ARG A 257 -31.55 1.41 5.43
CA ARG A 257 -30.25 0.74 5.60
C ARG A 257 -29.13 1.52 4.96
N GLU A 258 -28.01 1.61 5.68
CA GLU A 258 -26.83 2.33 5.24
C GLU A 258 -25.85 1.42 4.50
N TYR A 259 -25.32 1.94 3.40
CA TYR A 259 -24.26 1.33 2.60
C TYR A 259 -23.14 2.32 2.38
N TYR A 260 -21.92 1.80 2.29
CA TYR A 260 -20.73 2.60 2.01
C TYR A 260 -20.13 2.11 0.70
N LEU A 261 -19.98 3.04 -0.24
CA LEU A 261 -19.53 2.80 -1.61
C LEU A 261 -18.07 3.22 -1.71
N ASP A 262 -17.17 2.35 -2.16
CA ASP A 262 -15.73 2.62 -2.15
C ASP A 262 -15.39 3.93 -2.86
N LEU A 263 -15.83 4.08 -4.10
CA LEU A 263 -15.67 5.29 -4.91
C LEU A 263 -17.00 5.63 -5.58
N GLY A 264 -17.84 6.37 -4.88
CA GLY A 264 -19.20 6.69 -5.31
C GLY A 264 -19.29 8.00 -6.08
N TYR A 265 -20.12 8.01 -7.13
CA TYR A 265 -20.49 9.18 -7.94
C TYR A 265 -22.00 9.36 -7.93
N GLY A 266 -22.51 10.08 -6.93
CA GLY A 266 -23.95 10.28 -6.79
C GLY A 266 -24.62 10.91 -7.99
N THR A 267 -23.96 11.83 -8.69
CA THR A 267 -24.49 12.47 -9.91
C THR A 267 -24.67 11.51 -11.09
N PHE A 268 -23.82 10.48 -11.16
CA PHE A 268 -23.84 9.49 -12.25
C PHE A 268 -24.42 8.15 -11.83
N MET A 269 -24.71 7.96 -10.54
CA MET A 269 -25.11 6.70 -9.94
C MET A 269 -24.11 5.56 -10.24
N ILE A 270 -22.81 5.88 -10.29
CA ILE A 270 -21.71 4.93 -10.53
C ILE A 270 -20.97 4.68 -9.23
N ASN A 271 -20.67 3.41 -8.97
CA ASN A 271 -19.78 2.99 -7.89
C ASN A 271 -18.67 2.11 -8.44
N LEU A 272 -17.41 2.49 -8.16
CA LEU A 272 -16.24 1.68 -8.47
C LEU A 272 -15.78 1.00 -7.17
N GLU A 273 -15.82 -0.32 -7.13
CA GLU A 273 -15.42 -1.14 -5.97
C GLU A 273 -14.16 -1.92 -6.28
N PHE A 274 -13.30 -2.02 -5.28
CA PHE A 274 -12.13 -2.87 -5.38
C PHE A 274 -12.41 -4.21 -4.68
N ASP A 275 -12.49 -5.28 -5.46
CA ASP A 275 -12.62 -6.65 -4.94
C ASP A 275 -11.23 -7.20 -4.60
N GLY A 276 -10.89 -7.15 -3.32
CA GLY A 276 -9.65 -7.68 -2.78
C GLY A 276 -9.64 -9.22 -2.75
N TYR A 277 -8.63 -9.80 -2.10
CA TYR A 277 -8.54 -11.26 -1.91
C TYR A 277 -9.40 -11.79 -0.75
N GLU A 278 -10.14 -10.97 -0.07
CA GLU A 278 -11.06 -11.44 0.97
C GLU A 278 -12.18 -12.26 0.32
N LYS A 279 -11.99 -13.57 0.30
CA LYS A 279 -13.05 -14.50 -0.06
C LYS A 279 -14.10 -14.40 1.03
N LEU A 280 -15.33 -14.20 0.61
CA LEU A 280 -16.50 -14.36 1.47
C LEU A 280 -16.38 -15.74 2.14
N ALA A 281 -16.07 -15.74 3.44
CA ALA A 281 -15.61 -16.94 4.13
C ALA A 281 -16.78 -17.88 4.48
N THR A 282 -18.01 -17.33 4.56
CA THR A 282 -19.21 -18.07 4.96
C THR A 282 -20.36 -17.90 3.97
N PRO A 283 -21.32 -18.83 3.95
CA PRO A 283 -22.57 -18.68 3.19
C PRO A 283 -23.36 -17.43 3.60
N GLU A 284 -23.25 -17.01 4.85
CA GLU A 284 -23.87 -15.80 5.40
C GLU A 284 -23.28 -14.53 4.79
N ASP A 285 -21.95 -14.48 4.65
CA ASP A 285 -21.24 -13.36 3.99
C ASP A 285 -21.68 -13.24 2.52
N LEU A 286 -21.78 -14.37 1.82
CA LEU A 286 -22.24 -14.40 0.44
C LEU A 286 -23.68 -13.90 0.29
N ARG A 287 -24.57 -14.30 1.21
CA ARG A 287 -25.95 -13.82 1.23
C ARG A 287 -26.03 -12.31 1.55
N ALA A 288 -25.19 -11.83 2.47
CA ALA A 288 -25.12 -10.42 2.82
C ALA A 288 -24.65 -9.58 1.63
N GLU A 289 -23.60 -10.02 0.95
CA GLU A 289 -23.09 -9.35 -0.25
C GLU A 289 -24.12 -9.33 -1.39
N LYS A 290 -24.82 -10.45 -1.61
CA LYS A 290 -25.90 -10.50 -2.62
C LYS A 290 -27.06 -9.57 -2.28
N ARG A 291 -27.45 -9.46 -1.00
CA ARG A 291 -28.47 -8.47 -0.57
C ARG A 291 -28.00 -7.04 -0.81
N ARG A 292 -26.74 -6.74 -0.49
CA ARG A 292 -26.10 -5.44 -0.75
C ARG A 292 -26.15 -5.09 -2.24
N GLU A 293 -25.71 -6.00 -3.11
CA GLU A 293 -25.74 -5.81 -4.56
C GLU A 293 -27.17 -5.55 -5.09
N MET A 294 -28.15 -6.32 -4.61
CA MET A 294 -29.55 -6.12 -4.99
C MET A 294 -30.09 -4.76 -4.54
N ALA A 295 -29.74 -4.30 -3.32
CA ALA A 295 -30.17 -3.00 -2.81
C ALA A 295 -29.59 -1.86 -3.66
N LEU A 296 -28.30 -1.91 -3.96
CA LEU A 296 -27.63 -0.92 -4.79
C LEU A 296 -28.25 -0.85 -6.21
N ARG A 297 -28.49 -2.00 -6.82
CA ARG A 297 -29.16 -2.05 -8.16
C ARG A 297 -30.56 -1.48 -8.13
N ARG A 298 -31.38 -1.78 -7.09
CA ARG A 298 -32.70 -1.18 -6.92
C ARG A 298 -32.63 0.35 -6.77
N GLY A 299 -31.61 0.83 -6.05
CA GLY A 299 -31.34 2.25 -5.89
C GLY A 299 -30.77 2.93 -7.15
N GLY A 300 -30.64 2.21 -8.27
CA GLY A 300 -30.15 2.75 -9.55
C GLY A 300 -28.63 2.83 -9.66
N TRP A 301 -27.89 2.24 -8.72
CA TRP A 301 -26.43 2.25 -8.78
C TRP A 301 -25.89 1.24 -9.80
N ASP A 302 -25.00 1.72 -10.67
CA ASP A 302 -24.17 0.89 -11.55
C ASP A 302 -22.85 0.58 -10.83
N VAL A 303 -22.70 -0.67 -10.38
CA VAL A 303 -21.57 -1.12 -9.54
C VAL A 303 -20.56 -1.87 -10.40
N HIS A 304 -19.32 -1.37 -10.44
CA HIS A 304 -18.22 -1.93 -11.20
C HIS A 304 -17.12 -2.41 -10.28
N ARG A 305 -16.84 -3.71 -10.30
CA ARG A 305 -15.79 -4.35 -9.50
C ARG A 305 -14.50 -4.48 -10.28
N PHE A 306 -13.39 -4.22 -9.58
CA PHE A 306 -12.03 -4.28 -10.11
C PHE A 306 -11.19 -5.23 -9.26
N GLU A 307 -10.32 -6.01 -9.92
CA GLU A 307 -9.48 -7.01 -9.29
C GLU A 307 -8.00 -6.63 -9.34
N TRP A 308 -7.17 -7.27 -8.51
CA TRP A 308 -5.73 -7.06 -8.45
C TRP A 308 -5.02 -7.11 -9.79
N ARG A 309 -5.38 -8.07 -10.67
CA ARG A 309 -4.76 -8.22 -11.99
C ARG A 309 -4.89 -6.98 -12.86
N GLU A 310 -5.94 -6.21 -12.68
CA GLU A 310 -6.24 -4.99 -13.46
C GLU A 310 -5.35 -3.84 -13.02
N LEU A 311 -4.99 -3.79 -11.75
CA LEU A 311 -4.11 -2.75 -11.22
C LEU A 311 -2.71 -2.80 -11.85
N PHE A 312 -2.25 -3.98 -12.30
CA PHE A 312 -0.96 -4.13 -12.94
C PHE A 312 -0.96 -3.81 -14.45
N ALA A 313 -2.09 -3.39 -14.99
CA ALA A 313 -2.24 -2.93 -16.38
C ALA A 313 -2.80 -1.49 -16.44
N PRO A 314 -2.03 -0.46 -16.03
CA PRO A 314 -2.53 0.88 -15.76
C PRO A 314 -3.24 1.54 -16.95
N GLU A 315 -2.75 1.32 -18.18
CA GLU A 315 -3.42 1.85 -19.38
C GLU A 315 -4.78 1.20 -19.64
N ARG A 316 -4.89 -0.11 -19.37
CA ARG A 316 -6.18 -0.82 -19.47
C ARG A 316 -7.14 -0.37 -18.38
N LEU A 317 -6.62 -0.20 -17.14
CA LEU A 317 -7.40 0.28 -16.01
C LEU A 317 -8.01 1.66 -16.33
N VAL A 318 -7.19 2.62 -16.77
CA VAL A 318 -7.65 3.98 -17.15
C VAL A 318 -8.67 3.94 -18.27
N ARG A 319 -8.45 3.12 -19.32
CA ARG A 319 -9.45 2.97 -20.40
C ARG A 319 -10.75 2.37 -19.90
N ARG A 320 -10.70 1.31 -19.07
CA ARG A 320 -11.90 0.69 -18.51
C ARG A 320 -12.69 1.67 -17.67
N VAL A 321 -12.03 2.37 -16.73
CA VAL A 321 -12.67 3.38 -15.88
C VAL A 321 -13.31 4.49 -16.74
N THR A 322 -12.59 5.00 -17.76
CA THR A 322 -13.12 6.03 -18.65
C THR A 322 -14.39 5.59 -19.40
N GLY A 323 -14.44 4.32 -19.82
CA GLY A 323 -15.59 3.76 -20.56
C GLY A 323 -16.86 3.60 -19.73
N LEU A 324 -16.79 3.75 -18.40
CA LEU A 324 -17.94 3.64 -17.50
C LEU A 324 -18.70 4.96 -17.34
N PHE A 325 -18.10 6.08 -17.74
CA PHE A 325 -18.68 7.40 -17.55
C PHE A 325 -19.49 7.86 -18.76
N PRO A 326 -20.52 8.69 -18.54
CA PRO A 326 -21.32 9.28 -19.61
C PRO A 326 -20.44 10.08 -20.60
N PRO A 327 -20.83 10.13 -21.90
CA PRO A 327 -20.05 10.81 -22.92
C PRO A 327 -19.71 12.27 -22.62
N GLU A 328 -20.60 13.00 -21.94
CA GLU A 328 -20.36 14.39 -21.51
C GLU A 328 -19.22 14.51 -20.50
N ALA A 329 -19.16 13.61 -19.50
CA ALA A 329 -18.07 13.57 -18.53
C ALA A 329 -16.73 13.22 -19.19
N VAL A 330 -16.75 12.27 -20.14
CA VAL A 330 -15.56 11.88 -20.90
C VAL A 330 -15.07 13.01 -21.81
N ARG A 331 -15.99 13.74 -22.48
CA ARG A 331 -15.62 14.90 -23.31
C ARG A 331 -15.04 16.05 -22.51
N ALA A 332 -15.53 16.26 -21.29
CA ALA A 332 -15.01 17.28 -20.37
C ALA A 332 -13.64 16.90 -19.76
N ALA A 333 -13.35 15.60 -19.69
CA ALA A 333 -12.13 15.09 -19.07
C ALA A 333 -10.86 15.60 -19.77
N ARG A 334 -9.84 15.92 -18.97
CA ARG A 334 -8.51 16.31 -19.46
C ARG A 334 -7.49 15.35 -18.87
N ARG A 335 -7.04 14.39 -19.69
CA ARG A 335 -6.04 13.38 -19.27
C ARG A 335 -4.84 14.03 -18.60
N ARG A 336 -4.52 13.62 -17.38
CA ARG A 336 -3.43 14.14 -16.56
C ARG A 336 -2.18 13.31 -16.76
N ARG A 337 -1.37 13.68 -17.78
CA ARG A 337 -0.10 13.00 -18.10
C ARG A 337 0.93 13.12 -16.96
N ASP A 338 0.83 14.15 -16.13
CA ASP A 338 1.69 14.39 -14.98
C ASP A 338 1.54 13.32 -13.88
N LEU A 339 0.44 12.62 -13.83
CA LEU A 339 0.19 11.52 -12.88
C LEU A 339 0.81 10.18 -13.31
N TRP A 340 1.35 10.11 -14.52
CA TRP A 340 2.04 8.92 -15.04
C TRP A 340 3.54 8.92 -14.75
N LEU A 341 4.04 9.96 -14.08
CA LEU A 341 5.44 10.13 -13.70
C LEU A 341 5.86 9.19 -12.57
#